data_d5a06cead7a9207458f49ba586c70495
#
_entry.id   d5a06cead7a9207458f49ba586c70495
#
_cell.length_a   1.000
_cell.length_b   1.000
_cell.length_c   1.000
_cell.angle_alpha   90.00
_cell.angle_beta   90.00
_cell.angle_gamma   90.00
#
_symmetry.space_group_name_H-M   'P 1'
#
loop_
_entity.id
_entity.type
_entity.pdbx_description
1 polymer ?
#
loop_
_entity_poly.entity_id
_entity_poly.type
_entity_poly.pdbx_seq_one_letter_code
_entity_poly.pdbx_strand_id
1 'polypeptide(L)'
;MARLIALKLTAPERFLAQFDTGEALRTTLAVVTDYHLSCGKELTEAELDTLRAASERSRCRQRALRIIGTRAMSVKELTDRLKEKGESPENAEDAAAWLEQMHLLDDAQYAAMCVRHYAAKGYGAGRIRSELYRRGIPRELWDDAMQELPEQDEQIDALLRRRLRSDTPDRDELRRASDYLYRRGFGRDEIRAAIARYQDNFEEY
;
A
#
# COMPACT_ATOMS: atom_id res chain seq x y z
N MET A 1 -35.44 0.76 25.18
CA MET A 1 -35.82 0.22 23.86
C MET A 1 -35.86 1.40 22.88
N ALA A 2 -35.35 1.23 21.69
CA ALA A 2 -35.41 2.22 20.61
C ALA A 2 -36.19 1.62 19.43
N ARG A 3 -37.12 2.37 18.85
CA ARG A 3 -37.94 1.93 17.73
C ARG A 3 -37.46 2.62 16.44
N LEU A 4 -37.18 1.84 15.39
CA LEU A 4 -36.80 2.38 14.08
C LEU A 4 -38.03 3.02 13.41
N ILE A 5 -37.99 4.36 13.26
CA ILE A 5 -39.08 5.13 12.68
C ILE A 5 -38.89 5.46 11.20
N ALA A 6 -37.65 5.52 10.72
CA ALA A 6 -37.37 5.73 9.31
C ALA A 6 -36.05 5.06 8.89
N LEU A 7 -36.03 4.53 7.67
CA LEU A 7 -34.83 3.98 7.01
C LEU A 7 -34.71 4.64 5.62
N LYS A 8 -33.78 5.57 5.45
CA LYS A 8 -33.63 6.38 4.24
C LYS A 8 -32.38 5.99 3.48
N LEU A 9 -32.49 5.71 2.19
CA LEU A 9 -31.35 5.57 1.28
C LEU A 9 -30.72 6.96 1.07
N THR A 10 -29.45 7.10 1.42
CA THR A 10 -28.70 8.38 1.30
C THR A 10 -27.72 8.40 0.12
N ALA A 11 -27.26 7.23 -0.27
CA ALA A 11 -26.42 7.00 -1.44
C ALA A 11 -26.48 5.49 -1.79
N PRO A 12 -25.94 5.03 -2.92
CA PRO A 12 -25.85 3.59 -3.22
C PRO A 12 -25.27 2.84 -2.02
N GLU A 13 -25.99 1.79 -1.57
CA GLU A 13 -25.66 0.94 -0.42
C GLU A 13 -25.54 1.64 0.95
N ARG A 14 -25.96 2.89 1.09
CA ARG A 14 -25.87 3.67 2.33
C ARG A 14 -27.22 4.12 2.80
N PHE A 15 -27.48 3.88 4.08
CA PHE A 15 -28.72 4.19 4.73
C PHE A 15 -28.53 5.09 5.95
N LEU A 16 -29.56 5.84 6.28
CA LEU A 16 -29.73 6.53 7.54
C LEU A 16 -30.92 5.92 8.26
N ALA A 17 -30.67 5.23 9.37
CA ALA A 17 -31.68 4.70 10.27
C ALA A 17 -31.98 5.76 11.34
N GLN A 18 -33.26 6.15 11.51
CA GLN A 18 -33.70 7.12 12.51
C GLN A 18 -34.57 6.41 13.53
N PHE A 19 -34.29 6.66 14.80
CA PHE A 19 -34.99 6.05 15.93
C PHE A 19 -35.90 7.09 16.65
N ASP A 20 -36.90 6.60 17.34
CA ASP A 20 -37.83 7.42 18.14
C ASP A 20 -37.14 8.12 19.32
N THR A 21 -35.98 7.65 19.73
CA THR A 21 -35.12 8.31 20.71
C THR A 21 -34.45 9.59 20.20
N GLY A 22 -34.62 9.93 18.93
CA GLY A 22 -33.95 11.04 18.26
C GLY A 22 -32.57 10.67 17.68
N GLU A 23 -32.10 9.47 17.93
CA GLU A 23 -30.83 9.01 17.37
C GLU A 23 -30.95 8.72 15.86
N ALA A 24 -29.85 9.01 15.12
CA ALA A 24 -29.76 8.71 13.71
C ALA A 24 -28.44 7.98 13.44
N LEU A 25 -28.53 6.75 12.94
CA LEU A 25 -27.39 5.89 12.65
C LEU A 25 -27.16 5.77 11.14
N ARG A 26 -25.94 6.11 10.69
CA ARG A 26 -25.52 5.82 9.32
C ARG A 26 -25.08 4.37 9.21
N THR A 27 -25.68 3.64 8.30
CA THR A 27 -25.43 2.20 8.11
C THR A 27 -25.32 1.84 6.63
N THR A 28 -25.11 0.57 6.33
CA THR A 28 -24.93 0.03 4.98
C THR A 28 -26.04 -0.94 4.63
N LEU A 29 -26.20 -1.25 3.34
CA LEU A 29 -27.18 -2.25 2.89
C LEU A 29 -26.92 -3.62 3.55
N ALA A 30 -25.65 -4.04 3.65
CA ALA A 30 -25.29 -5.29 4.30
C ALA A 30 -25.87 -5.37 5.73
N VAL A 31 -25.62 -4.33 6.54
CA VAL A 31 -26.14 -4.29 7.93
C VAL A 31 -27.67 -4.24 7.96
N VAL A 32 -28.30 -3.47 7.05
CA VAL A 32 -29.76 -3.45 6.93
C VAL A 32 -30.32 -4.84 6.69
N THR A 33 -29.68 -5.60 5.83
CA THR A 33 -30.08 -6.99 5.49
C THR A 33 -29.80 -7.95 6.65
N ASP A 34 -28.57 -7.95 7.17
CA ASP A 34 -28.13 -8.88 8.22
C ASP A 34 -28.93 -8.73 9.51
N TYR A 35 -29.27 -7.48 9.86
CA TYR A 35 -30.04 -7.17 11.05
C TYR A 35 -31.56 -7.08 10.78
N HIS A 36 -32.01 -7.35 9.56
CA HIS A 36 -33.42 -7.26 9.14
C HIS A 36 -34.06 -5.96 9.58
N LEU A 37 -33.40 -4.81 9.29
CA LEU A 37 -33.87 -3.49 9.69
C LEU A 37 -35.08 -3.08 8.84
N SER A 38 -36.19 -2.81 9.52
CA SER A 38 -37.40 -2.29 8.90
C SER A 38 -38.08 -1.30 9.83
N CYS A 39 -38.86 -0.35 9.28
CA CYS A 39 -39.64 0.59 10.08
C CYS A 39 -40.57 -0.19 11.04
N GLY A 40 -40.59 0.25 12.29
CA GLY A 40 -41.32 -0.39 13.37
C GLY A 40 -40.55 -1.41 14.18
N LYS A 41 -39.34 -1.80 13.76
CA LYS A 41 -38.48 -2.72 14.54
C LYS A 41 -38.07 -2.06 15.86
N GLU A 42 -38.23 -2.80 16.93
CA GLU A 42 -37.84 -2.39 18.29
C GLU A 42 -36.52 -3.09 18.64
N LEU A 43 -35.60 -2.36 19.25
CA LEU A 43 -34.30 -2.80 19.67
C LEU A 43 -34.08 -2.47 21.15
N THR A 44 -33.55 -3.41 21.89
CA THR A 44 -32.99 -3.16 23.21
C THR A 44 -31.74 -2.30 23.11
N GLU A 45 -31.27 -1.72 24.20
CA GLU A 45 -30.03 -0.93 24.19
C GLU A 45 -28.81 -1.76 23.76
N ALA A 46 -28.69 -3.00 24.23
CA ALA A 46 -27.64 -3.93 23.84
C ALA A 46 -27.67 -4.26 22.33
N GLU A 47 -28.85 -4.47 21.74
CA GLU A 47 -28.98 -4.68 20.30
C GLU A 47 -28.65 -3.42 19.50
N LEU A 48 -28.99 -2.24 20.01
CA LEU A 48 -28.64 -0.97 19.40
C LEU A 48 -27.12 -0.71 19.43
N ASP A 49 -26.45 -1.03 20.53
CA ASP A 49 -24.99 -0.96 20.63
C ASP A 49 -24.31 -1.92 19.64
N THR A 50 -24.83 -3.14 19.55
CA THR A 50 -24.35 -4.11 18.55
C THR A 50 -24.55 -3.59 17.13
N LEU A 51 -25.66 -2.98 16.85
CA LEU A 51 -25.97 -2.40 15.54
C LEU A 51 -25.07 -1.18 15.23
N ARG A 52 -24.74 -0.35 16.22
CA ARG A 52 -23.78 0.76 16.08
C ARG A 52 -22.40 0.22 15.66
N ALA A 53 -21.89 -0.74 16.41
CA ALA A 53 -20.58 -1.36 16.13
C ALA A 53 -20.54 -2.03 14.74
N ALA A 54 -21.58 -2.80 14.38
CA ALA A 54 -21.69 -3.42 13.07
C ALA A 54 -21.76 -2.39 11.93
N SER A 55 -22.46 -1.30 12.15
CA SER A 55 -22.59 -0.21 11.18
C SER A 55 -21.26 0.53 10.96
N GLU A 56 -20.50 0.80 12.02
CA GLU A 56 -19.16 1.41 11.94
C GLU A 56 -18.20 0.50 11.19
N ARG A 57 -18.14 -0.76 11.57
CA ARG A 57 -17.30 -1.78 10.90
C ARG A 57 -17.61 -1.88 9.41
N SER A 58 -18.88 -2.02 9.06
CA SER A 58 -19.31 -2.15 7.65
C SER A 58 -18.98 -0.89 6.82
N ARG A 59 -19.15 0.30 7.41
CA ARG A 59 -18.77 1.56 6.76
C ARG A 59 -17.27 1.68 6.57
N CYS A 60 -16.46 1.21 7.54
CA CYS A 60 -15.02 1.18 7.43
C CYS A 60 -14.59 0.25 6.27
N ARG A 61 -15.17 -0.96 6.16
CA ARG A 61 -14.92 -1.88 5.04
C ARG A 61 -15.28 -1.28 3.68
N GLN A 62 -16.42 -0.58 3.56
CA GLN A 62 -16.77 0.14 2.33
C GLN A 62 -15.79 1.27 1.99
N ARG A 63 -15.26 1.95 3.02
CA ARG A 63 -14.23 2.98 2.83
C ARG A 63 -12.91 2.37 2.37
N ALA A 64 -12.51 1.25 2.97
CA ALA A 64 -11.33 0.49 2.59
C ALA A 64 -11.37 0.05 1.12
N LEU A 65 -12.47 -0.55 0.68
CA LEU A 65 -12.69 -0.92 -0.74
C LEU A 65 -12.48 0.27 -1.69
N ARG A 66 -13.02 1.44 -1.36
CA ARG A 66 -12.84 2.64 -2.20
C ARG A 66 -11.39 3.12 -2.23
N ILE A 67 -10.67 2.97 -1.12
CA ILE A 67 -9.27 3.38 -1.04
C ILE A 67 -8.41 2.46 -1.93
N ILE A 68 -8.53 1.14 -1.79
CA ILE A 68 -7.73 0.19 -2.59
C ILE A 68 -8.09 0.23 -4.07
N GLY A 69 -9.34 0.57 -4.42
CA GLY A 69 -9.78 0.74 -5.80
C GLY A 69 -9.09 1.90 -6.54
N THR A 70 -8.39 2.79 -5.85
CA THR A 70 -7.65 3.90 -6.48
C THR A 70 -6.21 3.56 -6.83
N ARG A 71 -5.54 2.76 -6.02
CA ARG A 71 -4.18 2.26 -6.24
C ARG A 71 -3.87 1.08 -5.31
N ALA A 72 -2.97 0.21 -5.75
CA ALA A 72 -2.40 -0.81 -4.88
C ALA A 72 -1.63 -0.18 -3.69
N MET A 73 -1.70 -0.83 -2.55
CA MET A 73 -1.02 -0.39 -1.32
C MET A 73 -0.84 -1.58 -0.36
N SER A 74 0.01 -1.41 0.66
CA SER A 74 0.19 -2.41 1.70
C SER A 74 -0.95 -2.37 2.74
N VAL A 75 -1.03 -3.44 3.53
CA VAL A 75 -1.90 -3.54 4.72
C VAL A 75 -1.66 -2.33 5.64
N LYS A 76 -0.39 -2.02 5.90
CA LYS A 76 -0.01 -0.87 6.73
C LYS A 76 -0.45 0.47 6.12
N GLU A 77 -0.20 0.71 4.84
CA GLU A 77 -0.65 1.95 4.17
C GLU A 77 -2.17 2.12 4.22
N LEU A 78 -2.92 1.03 4.10
CA LEU A 78 -4.38 1.05 4.19
C LEU A 78 -4.86 1.38 5.60
N THR A 79 -4.34 0.67 6.61
CA THR A 79 -4.75 0.88 8.01
C THR A 79 -4.40 2.30 8.49
N ASP A 80 -3.20 2.80 8.15
CA ASP A 80 -2.80 4.17 8.47
C ASP A 80 -3.76 5.19 7.83
N ARG A 81 -4.13 5.01 6.56
CA ARG A 81 -5.10 5.88 5.87
C ARG A 81 -6.50 5.84 6.45
N LEU A 82 -6.95 4.67 6.91
CA LEU A 82 -8.25 4.54 7.57
C LEU A 82 -8.25 5.30 8.90
N LYS A 83 -7.18 5.15 9.70
CA LYS A 83 -6.98 5.88 10.97
C LYS A 83 -6.91 7.40 10.74
N GLU A 84 -6.21 7.88 9.72
CA GLU A 84 -6.17 9.29 9.32
C GLU A 84 -7.55 9.85 8.94
N LYS A 85 -8.46 8.98 8.45
CA LYS A 85 -9.85 9.34 8.12
C LYS A 85 -10.82 9.21 9.30
N GLY A 86 -10.30 8.98 10.51
CA GLY A 86 -11.05 8.92 11.74
C GLY A 86 -11.72 7.56 12.04
N GLU A 87 -11.27 6.48 11.37
CA GLU A 87 -11.69 5.13 11.77
C GLU A 87 -10.93 4.69 13.00
N SER A 88 -11.58 3.89 13.86
CA SER A 88 -10.91 3.30 15.01
C SER A 88 -9.81 2.31 14.56
N PRO A 89 -8.75 2.11 15.35
CA PRO A 89 -7.70 1.13 15.03
C PRO A 89 -8.28 -0.27 14.78
N GLU A 90 -9.24 -0.69 15.60
CA GLU A 90 -9.90 -2.00 15.51
C GLU A 90 -10.66 -2.17 14.20
N ASN A 91 -11.45 -1.17 13.81
CA ASN A 91 -12.19 -1.20 12.54
C ASN A 91 -11.25 -1.12 11.33
N ALA A 92 -10.13 -0.40 11.43
CA ALA A 92 -9.15 -0.31 10.37
C ALA A 92 -8.43 -1.65 10.14
N GLU A 93 -8.06 -2.33 11.23
CA GLU A 93 -7.43 -3.65 11.21
C GLU A 93 -8.40 -4.75 10.74
N ASP A 94 -9.65 -4.74 11.24
CA ASP A 94 -10.72 -5.62 10.76
C ASP A 94 -10.96 -5.46 9.24
N ALA A 95 -11.01 -4.22 8.76
CA ALA A 95 -11.22 -3.96 7.34
C ALA A 95 -10.06 -4.45 6.47
N ALA A 96 -8.81 -4.31 6.93
CA ALA A 96 -7.64 -4.81 6.24
C ALA A 96 -7.64 -6.35 6.21
N ALA A 97 -7.83 -7.01 7.36
CA ALA A 97 -7.89 -8.47 7.46
C ALA A 97 -9.01 -9.06 6.58
N TRP A 98 -10.17 -8.40 6.53
CA TRP A 98 -11.25 -8.80 5.66
C TRP A 98 -10.87 -8.71 4.17
N LEU A 99 -10.14 -7.66 3.75
CA LEU A 99 -9.68 -7.52 2.37
C LEU A 99 -8.59 -8.54 2.01
N GLU A 100 -7.73 -8.91 2.96
CA GLU A 100 -6.76 -9.99 2.79
C GLU A 100 -7.48 -11.34 2.57
N GLN A 101 -8.49 -11.66 3.39
CA GLN A 101 -9.32 -12.88 3.22
C GLN A 101 -10.01 -12.92 1.85
N MET A 102 -10.37 -11.77 1.30
CA MET A 102 -10.98 -11.65 -0.02
C MET A 102 -9.95 -11.60 -1.16
N HIS A 103 -8.65 -11.72 -0.87
CA HIS A 103 -7.53 -11.60 -1.82
C HIS A 103 -7.53 -10.27 -2.60
N LEU A 104 -8.08 -9.21 -2.02
CA LEU A 104 -8.08 -7.85 -2.57
C LEU A 104 -6.92 -7.01 -2.03
N LEU A 105 -6.27 -7.49 -1.00
CA LEU A 105 -5.08 -6.92 -0.37
C LEU A 105 -4.08 -8.06 -0.17
N ASP A 106 -2.85 -7.89 -0.69
CA ASP A 106 -1.80 -8.91 -0.67
C ASP A 106 -0.44 -8.20 -0.64
N ASP A 107 0.21 -8.22 0.51
CA ASP A 107 1.50 -7.57 0.72
C ASP A 107 2.64 -8.25 -0.04
N ALA A 108 2.56 -9.57 -0.30
CA ALA A 108 3.56 -10.28 -1.08
C ALA A 108 3.50 -9.87 -2.56
N GLN A 109 2.30 -9.87 -3.13
CA GLN A 109 2.09 -9.41 -4.51
C GLN A 109 2.46 -7.92 -4.67
N TYR A 110 2.11 -7.10 -3.67
CA TYR A 110 2.45 -5.67 -3.67
C TYR A 110 3.96 -5.44 -3.56
N ALA A 111 4.68 -6.24 -2.75
CA ALA A 111 6.13 -6.19 -2.64
C ALA A 111 6.80 -6.51 -3.98
N ALA A 112 6.42 -7.60 -4.63
CA ALA A 112 6.94 -7.98 -5.95
C ALA A 112 6.68 -6.89 -7.01
N MET A 113 5.47 -6.30 -7.01
CA MET A 113 5.14 -5.17 -7.88
C MET A 113 6.04 -3.95 -7.61
N CYS A 114 6.31 -3.64 -6.34
CA CYS A 114 7.22 -2.55 -5.96
C CYS A 114 8.63 -2.81 -6.46
N VAL A 115 9.16 -4.02 -6.30
CA VAL A 115 10.50 -4.39 -6.77
C VAL A 115 10.62 -4.16 -8.28
N ARG A 116 9.71 -4.73 -9.08
CA ARG A 116 9.69 -4.53 -10.54
C ARG A 116 9.61 -3.06 -10.93
N HIS A 117 8.72 -2.31 -10.28
CA HIS A 117 8.51 -0.89 -10.56
C HIS A 117 9.75 -0.02 -10.29
N TYR A 118 10.42 -0.24 -9.16
CA TYR A 118 11.61 0.54 -8.81
C TYR A 118 12.84 0.07 -9.57
N ALA A 119 12.97 -1.21 -9.88
CA ALA A 119 14.00 -1.73 -10.78
C ALA A 119 13.89 -1.06 -12.16
N ALA A 120 12.70 -1.02 -12.75
CA ALA A 120 12.47 -0.34 -14.04
C ALA A 120 12.79 1.16 -14.02
N LYS A 121 12.77 1.80 -12.85
CA LYS A 121 13.21 3.21 -12.65
C LYS A 121 14.72 3.38 -12.47
N GLY A 122 15.49 2.32 -12.51
CA GLY A 122 16.94 2.36 -12.33
C GLY A 122 17.38 2.49 -10.88
N TYR A 123 16.64 1.89 -9.94
CA TYR A 123 17.05 1.81 -8.54
C TYR A 123 17.65 0.44 -8.23
N GLY A 124 18.74 0.43 -7.49
CA GLY A 124 19.40 -0.78 -6.99
C GLY A 124 18.70 -1.35 -5.75
N ALA A 125 19.13 -2.55 -5.37
CA ALA A 125 18.53 -3.35 -4.30
C ALA A 125 18.40 -2.59 -2.96
N GLY A 126 19.40 -1.80 -2.58
CA GLY A 126 19.38 -1.02 -1.32
C GLY A 126 18.25 0.01 -1.28
N ARG A 127 18.01 0.71 -2.39
CA ARG A 127 16.92 1.68 -2.49
C ARG A 127 15.55 0.99 -2.53
N ILE A 128 15.46 -0.13 -3.22
CA ILE A 128 14.22 -0.92 -3.29
C ILE A 128 13.81 -1.40 -1.89
N ARG A 129 14.75 -1.99 -1.12
CA ARG A 129 14.49 -2.38 0.28
C ARG A 129 14.02 -1.19 1.14
N SER A 130 14.62 -0.02 0.95
CA SER A 130 14.18 1.20 1.65
C SER A 130 12.75 1.60 1.29
N GLU A 131 12.32 1.40 0.05
CA GLU A 131 10.94 1.66 -0.37
C GLU A 131 9.96 0.63 0.19
N LEU A 132 10.32 -0.66 0.26
CA LEU A 132 9.51 -1.69 0.91
C LEU A 132 9.31 -1.35 2.39
N TYR A 133 10.38 -0.96 3.09
CA TYR A 133 10.30 -0.51 4.49
C TYR A 133 9.37 0.69 4.67
N ARG A 134 9.52 1.72 3.84
CA ARG A 134 8.71 2.93 3.90
C ARG A 134 7.21 2.67 3.70
N ARG A 135 6.89 1.63 2.92
CA ARG A 135 5.51 1.18 2.68
C ARG A 135 4.99 0.25 3.76
N GLY A 136 5.82 -0.07 4.75
CA GLY A 136 5.48 -0.95 5.85
C GLY A 136 5.22 -2.40 5.46
N ILE A 137 5.80 -2.84 4.35
CA ILE A 137 5.74 -4.25 3.94
C ILE A 137 6.54 -5.09 4.93
N PRO A 138 5.98 -6.19 5.45
CA PRO A 138 6.67 -7.09 6.38
C PRO A 138 8.00 -7.60 5.83
N ARG A 139 9.03 -7.65 6.69
CA ARG A 139 10.41 -8.01 6.26
C ARG A 139 10.53 -9.44 5.76
N GLU A 140 9.72 -10.33 6.28
CA GLU A 140 9.63 -11.74 5.89
C GLU A 140 9.24 -11.94 4.42
N LEU A 141 8.60 -10.94 3.81
CA LEU A 141 8.20 -10.98 2.39
C LEU A 141 9.27 -10.41 1.45
N TRP A 142 10.34 -9.81 2.00
CA TRP A 142 11.29 -9.08 1.16
C TRP A 142 12.17 -10.00 0.32
N ASP A 143 12.64 -11.09 0.88
CA ASP A 143 13.59 -11.97 0.19
C ASP A 143 12.93 -12.62 -1.03
N ASP A 144 11.68 -13.07 -0.89
CA ASP A 144 10.90 -13.61 -2.01
C ASP A 144 10.60 -12.51 -3.05
N ALA A 145 10.17 -11.34 -2.61
CA ALA A 145 9.93 -10.22 -3.52
C ALA A 145 11.20 -9.79 -4.27
N MET A 146 12.36 -9.80 -3.61
CA MET A 146 13.64 -9.42 -4.22
C MET A 146 14.15 -10.43 -5.25
N GLN A 147 13.61 -11.64 -5.32
CA GLN A 147 13.89 -12.58 -6.43
C GLN A 147 13.35 -12.06 -7.78
N GLU A 148 12.35 -11.17 -7.73
CA GLU A 148 11.81 -10.47 -8.91
C GLU A 148 12.74 -9.34 -9.44
N LEU A 149 13.85 -9.06 -8.74
CA LEU A 149 14.82 -8.06 -9.19
C LEU A 149 15.59 -8.66 -10.38
N PRO A 150 15.52 -8.07 -11.58
CA PRO A 150 16.31 -8.55 -12.72
C PRO A 150 17.78 -8.27 -12.51
N GLU A 151 18.62 -8.93 -13.28
CA GLU A 151 20.04 -8.56 -13.37
C GLU A 151 20.17 -7.09 -13.78
N GLN A 152 21.01 -6.35 -13.05
CA GLN A 152 21.08 -4.90 -13.19
C GLN A 152 22.35 -4.40 -13.89
N ASP A 153 23.20 -5.30 -14.41
CA ASP A 153 24.48 -4.95 -15.02
C ASP A 153 24.32 -3.99 -16.21
N GLU A 154 23.47 -4.31 -17.16
CA GLU A 154 23.20 -3.41 -18.29
C GLU A 154 22.61 -2.05 -17.84
N GLN A 155 21.78 -2.08 -16.81
CA GLN A 155 21.12 -0.88 -16.30
C GLN A 155 22.13 0.03 -15.58
N ILE A 156 23.01 -0.52 -14.75
CA ILE A 156 24.05 0.25 -14.05
C ILE A 156 25.06 0.83 -15.06
N ASP A 157 25.44 0.04 -16.08
CA ASP A 157 26.31 0.48 -17.14
C ASP A 157 25.70 1.63 -17.96
N ALA A 158 24.41 1.54 -18.30
CA ALA A 158 23.69 2.60 -18.99
C ALA A 158 23.62 3.90 -18.15
N LEU A 159 23.39 3.77 -16.83
CA LEU A 159 23.40 4.91 -15.92
C LEU A 159 24.78 5.53 -15.79
N LEU A 160 25.83 4.70 -15.75
CA LEU A 160 27.22 5.14 -15.69
C LEU A 160 27.61 5.91 -16.96
N ARG A 161 27.32 5.38 -18.16
CA ARG A 161 27.56 6.05 -19.46
C ARG A 161 26.86 7.40 -19.57
N ARG A 162 25.66 7.53 -19.04
CA ARG A 162 24.94 8.83 -19.01
C ARG A 162 25.59 9.84 -18.06
N ARG A 163 26.33 9.37 -17.06
CA ARG A 163 26.93 10.22 -16.04
C ARG A 163 28.35 10.61 -16.36
N LEU A 164 29.12 9.69 -16.92
CA LEU A 164 30.47 9.94 -17.43
C LEU A 164 30.38 10.46 -18.87
N ARG A 165 31.10 11.52 -19.15
CA ARG A 165 31.12 12.17 -20.48
C ARG A 165 32.42 11.96 -21.21
N SER A 166 33.44 11.53 -20.50
CA SER A 166 34.80 11.30 -21.00
C SER A 166 35.06 9.80 -21.10
N ASP A 167 35.74 9.38 -22.15
CA ASP A 167 36.18 8.00 -22.33
C ASP A 167 37.30 7.66 -21.32
N THR A 168 38.01 8.69 -20.84
CA THR A 168 39.03 8.57 -19.78
C THR A 168 38.66 9.46 -18.60
N PRO A 169 37.66 9.06 -17.78
CA PRO A 169 37.20 9.87 -16.69
C PRO A 169 38.24 10.01 -15.59
N ASP A 170 38.37 11.21 -15.06
CA ASP A 170 39.25 11.48 -13.93
C ASP A 170 38.70 10.89 -12.61
N ARG A 171 39.54 10.89 -11.57
CA ARG A 171 39.20 10.34 -10.25
C ARG A 171 37.95 11.02 -9.63
N ASP A 172 37.79 12.32 -9.87
CA ASP A 172 36.65 13.05 -9.32
C ASP A 172 35.35 12.77 -10.07
N GLU A 173 35.42 12.55 -11.39
CA GLU A 173 34.27 12.10 -12.20
C GLU A 173 33.82 10.71 -11.77
N LEU A 174 34.74 9.76 -11.62
CA LEU A 174 34.46 8.41 -11.13
C LEU A 174 33.84 8.44 -9.72
N ARG A 175 34.35 9.26 -8.82
CA ARG A 175 33.80 9.42 -7.48
C ARG A 175 32.37 9.95 -7.54
N ARG A 176 32.10 10.99 -8.30
CA ARG A 176 30.75 11.57 -8.46
C ARG A 176 29.76 10.57 -9.08
N ALA A 177 30.20 9.78 -10.04
CA ALA A 177 29.39 8.72 -10.63
C ALA A 177 29.10 7.60 -9.63
N SER A 178 30.09 7.17 -8.85
CA SER A 178 29.93 6.20 -7.78
C SER A 178 28.94 6.66 -6.72
N ASP A 179 29.05 7.90 -6.25
CA ASP A 179 28.15 8.52 -5.28
C ASP A 179 26.71 8.60 -5.81
N TYR A 180 26.54 8.87 -7.10
CA TYR A 180 25.23 8.88 -7.74
C TYR A 180 24.60 7.47 -7.75
N LEU A 181 25.35 6.44 -8.16
CA LEU A 181 24.87 5.06 -8.18
C LEU A 181 24.58 4.55 -6.76
N TYR A 182 25.45 4.87 -5.80
CA TYR A 182 25.25 4.53 -4.39
C TYR A 182 23.93 5.13 -3.84
N ARG A 183 23.65 6.41 -4.12
CA ARG A 183 22.37 7.04 -3.75
C ARG A 183 21.15 6.39 -4.44
N ARG A 184 21.35 5.75 -5.58
CA ARG A 184 20.32 4.94 -6.24
C ARG A 184 20.15 3.56 -5.63
N GLY A 185 21.01 3.17 -4.68
CA GLY A 185 20.91 1.93 -3.94
C GLY A 185 21.66 0.74 -4.54
N PHE A 186 22.58 0.99 -5.47
CA PHE A 186 23.50 -0.03 -5.96
C PHE A 186 24.59 -0.34 -4.93
N GLY A 187 24.99 -1.60 -4.84
CA GLY A 187 26.07 -2.06 -3.96
C GLY A 187 27.45 -1.57 -4.40
N ARG A 188 28.40 -1.53 -3.46
CA ARG A 188 29.77 -1.10 -3.76
C ARG A 188 30.47 -2.00 -4.78
N ASP A 189 30.21 -3.30 -4.71
CA ASP A 189 30.82 -4.27 -5.61
C ASP A 189 30.22 -4.17 -7.02
N GLU A 190 28.91 -3.98 -7.13
CA GLU A 190 28.20 -3.70 -8.39
C GLU A 190 28.75 -2.44 -9.07
N ILE A 191 28.91 -1.36 -8.28
CA ILE A 191 29.46 -0.08 -8.78
C ILE A 191 30.91 -0.27 -9.25
N ARG A 192 31.74 -1.01 -8.48
CA ARG A 192 33.14 -1.28 -8.84
C ARG A 192 33.23 -2.09 -10.12
N ALA A 193 32.42 -3.15 -10.25
CA ALA A 193 32.36 -3.96 -11.45
C ALA A 193 31.93 -3.16 -12.68
N ALA A 194 30.92 -2.29 -12.54
CA ALA A 194 30.45 -1.43 -13.63
C ALA A 194 31.53 -0.41 -14.08
N ILE A 195 32.28 0.16 -13.12
CA ILE A 195 33.40 1.06 -13.45
C ILE A 195 34.51 0.31 -14.18
N ALA A 196 34.85 -0.90 -13.74
CA ALA A 196 35.85 -1.72 -14.43
C ALA A 196 35.40 -2.02 -15.86
N ARG A 197 34.19 -2.51 -16.07
CA ARG A 197 33.64 -2.72 -17.43
C ARG A 197 33.65 -1.45 -18.28
N TYR A 198 33.39 -0.29 -17.68
CA TYR A 198 33.46 0.97 -18.41
C TYR A 198 34.87 1.29 -18.88
N GLN A 199 35.90 1.07 -18.06
CA GLN A 199 37.27 1.35 -18.38
C GLN A 199 37.84 0.35 -19.42
N ASP A 200 37.55 -0.94 -19.26
CA ASP A 200 37.98 -2.01 -20.18
C ASP A 200 37.46 -1.78 -21.61
N ASN A 201 36.26 -1.30 -21.78
CA ASN A 201 35.67 -1.00 -23.09
C ASN A 201 36.38 0.11 -23.87
N PHE A 202 37.27 0.88 -23.24
CA PHE A 202 38.05 1.95 -23.90
C PHE A 202 39.52 1.63 -24.02
N GLU A 203 40.02 0.54 -23.42
CA GLU A 203 41.38 0.05 -23.62
C GLU A 203 41.54 -0.82 -24.89
N GLU A 204 40.43 -1.31 -25.45
CA GLU A 204 40.40 -2.15 -26.66
C GLU A 204 40.40 -1.36 -28.00
N TYR A 205 40.47 -0.02 -27.96
CA TYR A 205 40.49 0.85 -29.15
C TYR A 205 41.76 1.70 -29.18
#